data_d36bb47ae0a5bba6dec1a0ee2fcc7fdc
#
_entry.id   d36bb47ae0a5bba6dec1a0ee2fcc7fdc
#
_cell.length_a   1.000
_cell.length_b   1.000
_cell.length_c   1.000
_cell.angle_alpha   90.00
_cell.angle_beta   90.00
_cell.angle_gamma   90.00
#
_symmetry.space_group_name_H-M   'P 1'
#
loop_
_entity.id
_entity.type
_entity.pdbx_description
1 polymer ?
#
loop_
_entity_poly.entity_id
_entity_poly.type
_entity_poly.pdbx_seq_one_letter_code
_entity_poly.pdbx_strand_id
1 'polypeptide(L)' 'MSQKNERVELEMKIMKYRALARDAPDEVTRQRISTLVAELEQKLREIDE' A
#
# COMPACT_ATOMS: atom_id res chain seq x y z
N MET A 1 -1.05 -0.96 21.74
CA MET A 1 -1.38 -0.57 20.38
C MET A 1 -2.39 -1.50 19.80
N SER A 2 -3.35 -0.96 19.14
CA SER A 2 -4.43 -1.79 18.64
C SER A 2 -4.21 -2.09 17.16
N GLN A 3 -4.73 -3.21 16.72
CA GLN A 3 -4.68 -3.59 15.31
C GLN A 3 -5.42 -2.59 14.44
N LYS A 4 -6.33 -1.88 15.03
CA LYS A 4 -7.09 -0.86 14.34
C LYS A 4 -6.19 0.23 13.78
N ASN A 5 -5.25 0.71 14.59
CA ASN A 5 -4.33 1.75 14.16
C ASN A 5 -3.42 1.26 13.04
N GLU A 6 -2.96 0.03 13.18
CA GLU A 6 -2.10 -0.55 12.17
C GLU A 6 -2.82 -0.66 10.84
N ARG A 7 -4.07 -1.08 10.89
CA ARG A 7 -4.87 -1.24 9.69
C ARG A 7 -5.08 0.10 9.00
N VAL A 8 -5.40 1.13 9.77
CA VAL A 8 -5.61 2.46 9.21
C VAL A 8 -4.33 2.96 8.55
N GLU A 9 -3.20 2.76 9.20
CA GLU A 9 -1.93 3.17 8.62
C GLU A 9 -1.67 2.48 7.30
N LEU A 10 -1.93 1.19 7.24
CA LEU A 10 -1.72 0.44 6.01
C LEU A 10 -2.63 0.94 4.90
N GLU A 11 -3.88 1.19 5.23
CA GLU A 11 -4.82 1.68 4.25
C GLU A 11 -4.40 3.04 3.70
N MET A 12 -3.92 3.90 4.56
CA MET A 12 -3.48 5.22 4.13
C MET A 12 -2.26 5.12 3.23
N LYS A 13 -1.33 4.23 3.57
CA LYS A 13 -0.16 4.02 2.73
C LYS A 13 -0.55 3.48 1.36
N ILE A 14 -1.49 2.56 1.34
CA ILE A 14 -1.95 2.00 0.08
C ILE A 14 -2.53 3.09 -0.80
N MET A 15 -3.36 3.94 -0.24
CA MET A 15 -3.95 5.02 -1.01
C MET A 15 -2.89 5.98 -1.53
N LYS A 16 -1.93 6.30 -0.68
CA LYS A 16 -0.87 7.21 -1.05
C LYS A 16 -0.02 6.64 -2.20
N TYR A 17 0.35 5.37 -2.07
CA TYR A 17 1.20 4.77 -3.09
C TYR A 17 0.44 4.53 -4.39
N ARG A 18 -0.85 4.26 -4.32
CA ARG A 18 -1.65 4.15 -5.54
C ARG A 18 -1.67 5.48 -6.29
N ALA A 19 -1.79 6.57 -5.56
CA ALA A 19 -1.76 7.88 -6.18
C ALA A 19 -0.39 8.14 -6.81
N LEU A 20 0.68 7.76 -6.11
CA LEU A 20 2.01 7.91 -6.65
C LEU A 20 2.21 7.09 -7.91
N ALA A 21 1.64 5.89 -7.93
CA ALA A 21 1.77 5.04 -9.10
C ALA A 21 1.10 5.65 -10.31
N ARG A 22 -0.02 6.32 -10.09
CA ARG A 22 -0.73 6.98 -11.20
C ARG A 22 0.11 8.08 -11.82
N ASP A 23 0.89 8.77 -11.00
CA ASP A 23 1.70 9.88 -11.45
C ASP A 23 3.12 9.49 -11.76
N ALA A 24 3.45 8.21 -11.70
CA ALA A 24 4.81 7.76 -11.92
C ALA A 24 5.26 8.10 -13.35
N PRO A 25 6.48 8.64 -13.47
CA PRO A 25 6.95 9.08 -14.79
C PRO A 25 7.34 7.94 -15.71
N ASP A 26 7.68 6.78 -15.18
CA ASP A 26 8.09 5.66 -16.00
C ASP A 26 7.54 4.36 -15.47
N GLU A 27 7.69 3.32 -16.29
CA GLU A 27 7.12 2.02 -16.01
C GLU A 27 7.80 1.35 -14.83
N VAL A 28 9.12 1.51 -14.73
CA VAL A 28 9.87 0.85 -13.67
C VAL A 28 9.43 1.37 -12.31
N THR A 29 9.32 2.69 -12.20
CA THR A 29 8.88 3.29 -10.95
C THR A 29 7.47 2.83 -10.60
N ARG A 30 6.59 2.79 -11.59
CA ARG A 30 5.22 2.37 -11.35
C ARG A 30 5.15 0.93 -10.87
N GLN A 31 5.97 0.06 -11.47
CA GLN A 31 5.98 -1.34 -11.07
C GLN A 31 6.47 -1.51 -9.65
N ARG A 32 7.48 -0.73 -9.26
CA ARG A 32 7.99 -0.81 -7.90
C ARG A 32 6.94 -0.41 -6.89
N ILE A 33 6.24 0.68 -7.19
CA ILE A 33 5.17 1.14 -6.30
C ILE A 33 4.05 0.12 -6.25
N SER A 34 3.72 -0.44 -7.40
CA SER A 34 2.69 -1.47 -7.48
C SER A 34 3.02 -2.66 -6.59
N THR A 35 4.29 -3.06 -6.60
CA THR A 35 4.74 -4.16 -5.75
C THR A 35 4.60 -3.81 -4.27
N LEU A 36 4.95 -2.58 -3.91
CA LEU A 36 4.78 -2.14 -2.53
C LEU A 36 3.32 -2.18 -2.11
N VAL A 37 2.44 -1.73 -2.99
CA VAL A 37 1.00 -1.75 -2.70
C VAL A 37 0.54 -3.18 -2.47
N ALA A 38 0.99 -4.10 -3.31
CA ALA A 38 0.61 -5.50 -3.16
C ALA A 38 1.06 -6.05 -1.82
N GLU A 39 2.26 -5.68 -1.39
CA GLU A 39 2.76 -6.14 -0.11
C GLU A 39 1.96 -5.56 1.04
N LEU A 40 1.60 -4.29 0.93
CA LEU A 40 0.80 -3.66 1.97
C LEU A 40 -0.59 -4.28 2.05
N GLU A 41 -1.16 -4.60 0.90
CA GLU A 41 -2.46 -5.25 0.87
C GLU A 41 -2.40 -6.64 1.49
N GLN A 42 -1.30 -7.34 1.28
CA GLN A 42 -1.11 -8.65 1.89
C GLN A 42 -1.08 -8.53 3.41
N LYS A 43 -0.34 -7.56 3.91
CA LYS A 43 -0.29 -7.34 5.35
C LYS A 43 -1.66 -6.98 5.90
N LEU A 44 -2.40 -6.18 5.16
CA LEU A 44 -3.73 -5.78 5.60
C LEU A 44 -4.64 -6.99 5.73
N ARG A 45 -4.54 -7.92 4.80
CA ARG A 45 -5.31 -9.14 4.87
C ARG A 45 -4.99 -9.94 6.12
N GLU A 46 -3.70 -10.03 6.45
CA GLU A 46 -3.27 -10.79 7.61
C GLU A 46 -3.82 -10.21 8.88
N ILE A 47 -3.89 -8.88 8.95
CA ILE A 47 -4.45 -8.23 10.12
C ILE A 47 -5.94 -8.47 10.22
N ASP A 48 -6.61 -8.50 9.10
CA ASP A 48 -8.06 -8.66 9.05
C ASP A 48 -8.50 -10.05 9.51
N GLU A 49 -7.62 -10.99 9.44
CA GLU A 49 -7.96 -12.34 9.90
C GLU A 49 -7.81 -12.47 11.41
#